data_98777509621c8188e1dde07d29860f5d
#
_entry.id   98777509621c8188e1dde07d29860f5d
#
_cell.length_a   1.000
_cell.length_b   1.000
_cell.length_c   1.000
_cell.angle_alpha   90.00
_cell.angle_beta   90.00
_cell.angle_gamma   90.00
#
_symmetry.space_group_name_H-M   'P 1'
#
loop_
_entity.id
_entity.type
_entity.pdbx_description
1 polymer ?
#
loop_
_entity_poly.entity_id
_entity_poly.type
_entity_poly.pdbx_seq_one_letter_code
_entity_poly.pdbx_strand_id
1 'polypeptide(L)'
;MKKFIYLMAMVCTLGAFTSCSDDNDEPKAKRLEAIEGTWNVEESKIDPTTYEMTGSIKINWEGDEEKGVFKNFMGSGEDYPVSNALAMVSMLGNAKLPTVLKSVTFTKDGKFIALYKETESTSSTESDGWKTAEDYASYAVVNDNLINVSLNISKVTEGIEDPQEKAMIEGMLKQYPNIPVHISWDATKTKPFFYVDKEFVQPIIMQLLGTLDKIPTADMDEEEKTQFENIKGIATQLPGILNATTKLEAGIELTK
;
A
#
# COMPACT_ATOMS: atom_id res chain seq x y z
N MET A 1 12.85 12.62 -8.01
CA MET A 1 12.60 11.18 -8.30
C MET A 1 12.63 10.24 -7.11
N LYS A 2 13.51 10.40 -6.10
CA LYS A 2 13.43 9.56 -4.88
C LYS A 2 12.03 9.53 -4.26
N LYS A 3 11.30 10.66 -4.30
CA LYS A 3 9.91 10.79 -3.79
C LYS A 3 8.88 10.01 -4.63
N PHE A 4 9.09 9.85 -5.94
CA PHE A 4 8.17 9.12 -6.83
C PHE A 4 8.24 7.60 -6.62
N ILE A 5 9.43 7.08 -6.33
CA ILE A 5 9.61 5.67 -5.95
C ILE A 5 8.92 5.39 -4.61
N TYR A 6 8.97 6.35 -3.66
CA TYR A 6 8.20 6.28 -2.41
C TYR A 6 6.69 6.34 -2.65
N LEU A 7 6.22 7.11 -3.65
CA LEU A 7 4.81 7.16 -4.01
C LEU A 7 4.32 5.83 -4.57
N MET A 8 5.10 5.18 -5.44
CA MET A 8 4.78 3.83 -5.93
C MET A 8 4.80 2.77 -4.83
N ALA A 9 5.79 2.82 -3.93
CA ALA A 9 5.83 1.96 -2.75
C ALA A 9 4.66 2.27 -1.79
N MET A 10 4.29 3.55 -1.64
CA MET A 10 3.15 3.98 -0.84
C MET A 10 1.81 3.51 -1.40
N VAL A 11 1.63 3.46 -2.70
CA VAL A 11 0.40 2.90 -3.31
C VAL A 11 0.22 1.42 -2.97
N CYS A 12 1.31 0.67 -2.86
CA CYS A 12 1.26 -0.73 -2.42
C CYS A 12 1.02 -0.88 -0.90
N THR A 13 1.32 0.16 -0.09
CA THR A 13 1.12 0.16 1.37
C THR A 13 -0.08 1.01 1.82
N LEU A 14 -0.62 1.88 0.96
CA LEU A 14 -1.71 2.82 1.26
C LEU A 14 -3.11 2.19 1.31
N GLY A 15 -3.22 0.87 1.32
CA GLY A 15 -4.48 0.24 1.71
C GLY A 15 -4.92 0.54 3.14
N ALA A 16 -4.22 1.41 3.88
CA ALA A 16 -4.39 1.48 5.31
C ALA A 16 -4.77 2.83 5.95
N PHE A 17 -4.79 3.99 5.26
CA PHE A 17 -5.06 5.22 6.03
C PHE A 17 -5.83 6.27 5.26
N THR A 18 -7.02 6.67 5.76
CA THR A 18 -7.51 8.01 5.55
C THR A 18 -8.90 8.34 6.05
N SER A 19 -9.14 9.56 6.39
CA SER A 19 -10.29 10.10 7.08
C SER A 19 -10.96 11.30 6.38
N CYS A 20 -11.86 11.90 6.71
CA CYS A 20 -12.91 12.50 7.54
C CYS A 20 -13.87 13.36 6.73
N SER A 21 -15.09 13.52 7.08
CA SER A 21 -15.75 14.82 7.33
C SER A 21 -17.15 14.71 7.92
N ASP A 22 -17.39 15.61 8.83
CA ASP A 22 -18.55 16.34 9.36
C ASP A 22 -19.97 15.74 9.33
N ASP A 23 -20.47 15.75 10.57
CA ASP A 23 -21.84 15.98 11.06
C ASP A 23 -23.05 15.54 10.24
N ASN A 24 -23.72 14.48 10.71
CA ASN A 24 -25.10 14.48 11.18
C ASN A 24 -25.57 13.07 11.46
N ASP A 25 -26.26 12.89 12.62
CA ASP A 25 -27.06 11.74 13.08
C ASP A 25 -27.04 10.48 12.18
N GLU A 26 -25.93 9.78 12.16
CA GLU A 26 -25.84 8.46 11.52
C GLU A 26 -26.26 7.36 12.51
N PRO A 27 -26.97 6.31 12.03
CA PRO A 27 -27.22 5.13 12.83
C PRO A 27 -25.87 4.61 13.35
N LYS A 28 -25.76 4.33 14.64
CA LYS A 28 -24.53 3.84 15.31
C LYS A 28 -23.80 2.88 14.40
N ALA A 29 -22.61 3.28 13.97
CA ALA A 29 -21.79 2.50 13.05
C ALA A 29 -21.70 1.06 13.53
N LYS A 30 -21.94 0.11 12.62
CA LYS A 30 -21.83 -1.32 12.93
C LYS A 30 -20.40 -1.58 13.39
N ARG A 31 -20.24 -2.11 14.60
CA ARG A 31 -18.91 -2.40 15.18
C ARG A 31 -18.46 -3.78 14.76
N LEU A 32 -17.17 -3.91 14.54
CA LEU A 32 -16.50 -5.19 14.29
C LEU A 32 -15.52 -5.46 15.45
N GLU A 33 -16.05 -5.94 16.56
CA GLU A 33 -15.28 -6.18 17.80
C GLU A 33 -14.06 -7.08 17.59
N ALA A 34 -14.08 -7.94 16.57
CA ALA A 34 -13.00 -8.87 16.24
C ALA A 34 -11.69 -8.14 15.89
N ILE A 35 -11.77 -6.95 15.23
CA ILE A 35 -10.57 -6.18 14.84
C ILE A 35 -10.23 -5.09 15.85
N GLU A 36 -11.12 -4.73 16.79
CA GLU A 36 -10.85 -3.68 17.78
C GLU A 36 -9.61 -4.01 18.63
N GLY A 37 -8.82 -2.98 18.91
CA GLY A 37 -7.59 -3.07 19.70
C GLY A 37 -6.32 -2.89 18.87
N THR A 38 -5.19 -3.13 19.51
CA THR A 38 -3.86 -2.92 18.90
C THR A 38 -3.37 -4.19 18.25
N TRP A 39 -2.90 -4.04 17.03
CA TRP A 39 -2.34 -5.09 16.19
C TRP A 39 -0.91 -4.71 15.77
N ASN A 40 0.01 -5.64 15.87
CA ASN A 40 1.42 -5.42 15.64
C ASN A 40 1.83 -5.87 14.22
N VAL A 41 2.79 -5.16 13.65
CA VAL A 41 3.51 -5.58 12.46
C VAL A 41 4.51 -6.67 12.87
N GLU A 42 4.52 -7.80 12.17
CA GLU A 42 5.52 -8.83 12.40
C GLU A 42 6.90 -8.37 11.89
N GLU A 43 7.93 -8.66 12.68
CA GLU A 43 9.30 -8.54 12.20
C GLU A 43 9.53 -9.49 11.03
N SER A 44 10.25 -9.03 10.01
CA SER A 44 10.60 -9.86 8.87
C SER A 44 11.56 -10.99 9.29
N LYS A 45 11.30 -12.17 8.76
CA LYS A 45 12.11 -13.36 8.98
C LYS A 45 12.48 -13.97 7.62
N ILE A 46 13.71 -14.45 7.51
CA ILE A 46 14.15 -15.21 6.35
C ILE A 46 14.02 -16.69 6.72
N ASP A 47 13.25 -17.45 5.93
CA ASP A 47 13.20 -18.90 6.07
C ASP A 47 14.58 -19.46 5.69
N PRO A 48 15.25 -20.20 6.59
CA PRO A 48 16.61 -20.68 6.35
C PRO A 48 16.68 -21.77 5.28
N THR A 49 15.54 -22.34 4.87
CA THR A 49 15.45 -23.41 3.89
C THR A 49 15.12 -22.90 2.50
N THR A 50 14.12 -22.01 2.40
CA THR A 50 13.64 -21.46 1.11
C THR A 50 14.28 -20.13 0.78
N TYR A 51 14.94 -19.46 1.75
CA TYR A 51 15.45 -18.08 1.68
C TYR A 51 14.37 -17.04 1.38
N GLU A 52 13.11 -17.41 1.53
CA GLU A 52 11.99 -16.48 1.39
C GLU A 52 11.88 -15.57 2.62
N MET A 53 11.65 -14.30 2.38
CA MET A 53 11.39 -13.35 3.45
C MET A 53 9.88 -13.34 3.74
N THR A 54 9.53 -13.69 4.97
CA THR A 54 8.16 -13.61 5.50
C THR A 54 8.01 -12.40 6.41
N GLY A 55 6.79 -11.89 6.53
CA GLY A 55 6.44 -10.75 7.37
C GLY A 55 4.98 -10.35 7.16
N SER A 56 4.66 -9.13 7.56
CA SER A 56 3.27 -8.64 7.52
C SER A 56 2.74 -8.37 6.12
N ILE A 57 3.57 -7.98 5.15
CA ILE A 57 3.09 -7.72 3.79
C ILE A 57 2.90 -9.04 3.06
N LYS A 58 1.68 -9.23 2.53
CA LYS A 58 1.30 -10.37 1.71
C LYS A 58 0.67 -9.91 0.41
N ILE A 59 1.06 -10.55 -0.68
CA ILE A 59 0.49 -10.35 -2.00
C ILE A 59 0.13 -11.73 -2.55
N ASN A 60 -1.16 -12.02 -2.66
CA ASN A 60 -1.68 -13.25 -3.24
C ASN A 60 -2.07 -12.97 -4.69
N TRP A 61 -1.50 -13.70 -5.62
CA TRP A 61 -1.78 -13.58 -7.03
C TRP A 61 -2.12 -14.95 -7.63
N GLU A 62 -3.17 -14.98 -8.46
CA GLU A 62 -3.54 -16.11 -9.29
C GLU A 62 -3.88 -15.58 -10.69
N GLY A 63 -3.49 -16.29 -11.72
CA GLY A 63 -3.75 -15.88 -13.10
C GLY A 63 -3.18 -16.86 -14.13
N ASP A 64 -3.27 -16.48 -15.38
CA ASP A 64 -2.67 -17.19 -16.50
C ASP A 64 -1.15 -16.98 -16.48
N GLU A 65 -0.39 -18.00 -16.11
CA GLU A 65 1.05 -17.92 -15.96
C GLU A 65 1.79 -17.58 -17.27
N GLU A 66 1.27 -17.99 -18.42
CA GLU A 66 1.89 -17.69 -19.72
C GLU A 66 1.73 -16.22 -20.11
N LYS A 67 0.64 -15.57 -19.66
CA LYS A 67 0.35 -14.14 -19.88
C LYS A 67 0.80 -13.27 -18.72
N GLY A 68 0.95 -13.85 -17.52
CA GLY A 68 1.42 -13.19 -16.31
C GLY A 68 2.95 -12.99 -16.30
N VAL A 69 3.49 -12.40 -17.36
CA VAL A 69 4.93 -12.24 -17.57
C VAL A 69 5.25 -10.82 -18.02
N PHE A 70 6.19 -10.18 -17.34
CA PHE A 70 6.81 -8.95 -17.82
C PHE A 70 7.84 -9.29 -18.90
N LYS A 71 7.63 -8.77 -20.11
CA LYS A 71 8.58 -8.92 -21.21
C LYS A 71 9.74 -7.95 -21.06
N ASN A 72 10.97 -8.40 -21.32
CA ASN A 72 12.17 -7.58 -21.23
C ASN A 72 12.25 -6.80 -19.89
N PHE A 73 12.09 -7.51 -18.78
CA PHE A 73 11.99 -6.90 -17.45
C PHE A 73 13.21 -6.02 -17.14
N MET A 74 12.98 -4.73 -16.88
CA MET A 74 14.03 -3.74 -16.60
C MET A 74 15.16 -3.67 -17.66
N GLY A 75 14.85 -3.96 -18.93
CA GLY A 75 15.83 -3.93 -20.00
C GLY A 75 16.81 -5.11 -20.04
N SER A 76 16.55 -6.16 -19.27
CA SER A 76 17.43 -7.35 -19.18
C SER A 76 17.44 -8.21 -20.45
N GLY A 77 16.44 -8.06 -21.32
CA GLY A 77 16.21 -8.95 -22.46
C GLY A 77 15.48 -10.24 -22.09
N GLU A 78 15.23 -10.48 -20.81
CA GLU A 78 14.57 -11.69 -20.30
C GLU A 78 13.13 -11.40 -19.84
N ASP A 79 12.31 -12.43 -19.94
CA ASP A 79 10.94 -12.41 -19.41
C ASP A 79 10.95 -12.71 -17.92
N TYR A 80 10.12 -12.02 -17.15
CA TYR A 80 10.06 -12.15 -15.70
C TYR A 80 8.63 -12.44 -15.22
N PRO A 81 8.37 -13.58 -14.58
CA PRO A 81 7.06 -13.92 -14.06
C PRO A 81 6.52 -12.87 -13.08
N VAL A 82 5.25 -12.54 -13.18
CA VAL A 82 4.56 -11.62 -12.27
C VAL A 82 4.64 -12.11 -10.83
N SER A 83 4.49 -13.40 -10.60
CA SER A 83 4.63 -14.00 -9.27
C SER A 83 5.98 -13.67 -8.62
N ASN A 84 7.07 -13.72 -9.38
CA ASN A 84 8.40 -13.39 -8.89
C ASN A 84 8.55 -11.88 -8.63
N ALA A 85 7.97 -11.03 -9.50
CA ALA A 85 7.97 -9.59 -9.30
C ALA A 85 7.20 -9.21 -8.03
N LEU A 86 6.04 -9.81 -7.80
CA LEU A 86 5.24 -9.59 -6.59
C LEU A 86 5.92 -10.14 -5.32
N ALA A 87 6.61 -11.28 -5.42
CA ALA A 87 7.42 -11.81 -4.33
C ALA A 87 8.57 -10.85 -3.96
N MET A 88 9.23 -10.25 -4.96
CA MET A 88 10.26 -9.23 -4.73
C MET A 88 9.67 -7.97 -4.05
N VAL A 89 8.52 -7.49 -4.49
CA VAL A 89 7.81 -6.35 -3.87
C VAL A 89 7.46 -6.68 -2.42
N SER A 90 6.91 -7.87 -2.17
CA SER A 90 6.60 -8.34 -0.81
C SER A 90 7.84 -8.43 0.07
N MET A 91 8.95 -8.95 -0.47
CA MET A 91 10.23 -9.04 0.24
C MET A 91 10.75 -7.66 0.63
N LEU A 92 10.83 -6.73 -0.31
CA LEU A 92 11.29 -5.36 -0.05
C LEU A 92 10.36 -4.63 0.94
N GLY A 93 9.06 -4.81 0.80
CA GLY A 93 8.07 -4.27 1.72
C GLY A 93 8.21 -4.83 3.12
N ASN A 94 8.38 -6.15 3.26
CA ASN A 94 8.59 -6.80 4.56
C ASN A 94 9.90 -6.37 5.21
N ALA A 95 10.97 -6.15 4.46
CA ALA A 95 12.21 -5.61 5.00
C ALA A 95 12.03 -4.18 5.54
N LYS A 96 11.19 -3.36 4.91
CA LYS A 96 11.01 -1.95 5.25
C LYS A 96 9.92 -1.69 6.29
N LEU A 97 8.78 -2.38 6.20
CA LEU A 97 7.58 -2.08 7.00
C LEU A 97 7.87 -2.07 8.52
N PRO A 98 8.54 -3.07 9.13
CA PRO A 98 8.79 -3.07 10.57
C PRO A 98 9.70 -1.93 11.03
N THR A 99 10.47 -1.31 10.12
CA THR A 99 11.34 -0.17 10.45
C THR A 99 10.59 1.15 10.54
N VAL A 100 9.37 1.22 9.96
CA VAL A 100 8.57 2.45 9.87
C VAL A 100 7.20 2.35 10.54
N LEU A 101 6.63 1.16 10.70
CA LEU A 101 5.34 0.92 11.34
C LEU A 101 5.48 -0.21 12.36
N LYS A 102 5.11 0.06 13.61
CA LYS A 102 5.17 -0.91 14.70
C LYS A 102 3.82 -1.56 14.96
N SER A 103 2.77 -0.74 15.01
CA SER A 103 1.43 -1.23 15.30
C SER A 103 0.36 -0.30 14.75
N VAL A 104 -0.85 -0.87 14.60
CA VAL A 104 -2.08 -0.14 14.26
C VAL A 104 -3.14 -0.50 15.30
N THR A 105 -3.79 0.50 15.86
CA THR A 105 -4.92 0.33 16.76
C THR A 105 -6.21 0.71 16.07
N PHE A 106 -7.16 -0.21 16.03
CA PHE A 106 -8.53 0.02 15.58
C PHE A 106 -9.36 0.43 16.79
N THR A 107 -9.86 1.64 16.81
CA THR A 107 -10.61 2.18 17.92
C THR A 107 -12.11 1.87 17.80
N LYS A 108 -12.84 1.91 18.92
CA LYS A 108 -14.29 1.63 18.96
C LYS A 108 -15.14 2.68 18.23
N ASP A 109 -14.60 3.87 18.04
CA ASP A 109 -15.22 4.98 17.33
C ASP A 109 -14.82 5.06 15.84
N GLY A 110 -14.22 3.99 15.32
CA GLY A 110 -13.93 3.86 13.89
C GLY A 110 -12.68 4.61 13.44
N LYS A 111 -11.74 4.92 14.33
CA LYS A 111 -10.47 5.57 13.99
C LYS A 111 -9.32 4.58 13.96
N PHE A 112 -8.25 4.97 13.29
CA PHE A 112 -6.95 4.31 13.36
C PHE A 112 -5.97 5.14 14.18
N ILE A 113 -5.15 4.45 14.97
CA ILE A 113 -3.99 5.04 15.63
C ILE A 113 -2.78 4.19 15.22
N ALA A 114 -1.80 4.80 14.54
CA ALA A 114 -0.58 4.11 14.12
C ALA A 114 0.59 4.51 15.01
N LEU A 115 1.41 3.55 15.41
CA LEU A 115 2.72 3.79 16.02
C LEU A 115 3.77 3.62 14.93
N TYR A 116 4.36 4.74 14.48
CA TYR A 116 5.23 4.80 13.32
C TYR A 116 6.53 5.56 13.58
N LYS A 117 7.49 5.44 12.66
CA LYS A 117 8.77 6.14 12.69
C LYS A 117 9.05 6.81 11.34
N GLU A 118 9.45 8.07 11.37
CA GLU A 118 9.90 8.78 10.17
C GLU A 118 11.29 8.28 9.74
N THR A 119 11.44 8.04 8.44
CA THR A 119 12.68 7.44 7.87
C THR A 119 13.85 8.41 7.78
N GLU A 120 13.63 9.72 7.95
CA GLU A 120 14.65 10.76 7.77
C GLU A 120 15.12 11.43 9.08
N SER A 121 14.75 10.93 10.25
CA SER A 121 15.23 11.47 11.53
C SER A 121 16.68 11.06 11.77
N THR A 122 17.63 11.88 11.30
CA THR A 122 19.07 11.79 11.63
C THR A 122 19.38 12.30 13.05
N SER A 123 18.36 12.67 13.83
CA SER A 123 18.51 13.14 15.20
C SER A 123 18.64 11.97 16.17
N SER A 124 19.88 11.70 16.58
CA SER A 124 20.29 10.58 17.43
C SER A 124 20.11 10.82 18.94
N THR A 125 19.17 11.66 19.39
CA THR A 125 19.11 12.07 20.80
C THR A 125 17.77 11.88 21.52
N GLU A 126 16.75 11.27 20.91
CA GLU A 126 15.52 10.96 21.63
C GLU A 126 15.14 9.46 21.53
N SER A 127 14.75 8.93 22.68
CA SER A 127 14.34 7.56 22.91
C SER A 127 13.46 7.00 21.77
N ASP A 128 13.95 6.00 21.10
CA ASP A 128 13.33 5.12 20.10
C ASP A 128 12.71 5.75 18.85
N GLY A 129 12.47 7.06 18.75
CA GLY A 129 11.97 7.78 17.56
C GLY A 129 10.58 7.37 17.06
N TRP A 130 9.82 6.58 17.84
CA TRP A 130 8.45 6.18 17.50
C TRP A 130 7.47 7.29 17.85
N LYS A 131 6.56 7.60 16.90
CA LYS A 131 5.53 8.63 17.01
C LYS A 131 4.14 8.00 16.84
N THR A 132 3.14 8.63 17.44
CA THR A 132 1.74 8.26 17.26
C THR A 132 1.12 9.14 16.18
N ALA A 133 0.50 8.50 15.20
CA ALA A 133 -0.33 9.16 14.19
C ALA A 133 -1.80 8.91 14.49
N GLU A 134 -2.54 9.98 14.68
CA GLU A 134 -3.98 9.98 14.88
C GLU A 134 -4.65 10.87 13.81
N ASP A 135 -5.93 10.63 13.55
CA ASP A 135 -6.73 11.43 12.61
C ASP A 135 -6.23 11.43 11.15
N TYR A 136 -5.40 10.48 10.78
CA TYR A 136 -5.05 10.24 9.38
C TYR A 136 -6.09 9.37 8.67
N ALA A 137 -6.83 8.55 9.42
CA ALA A 137 -7.74 7.57 8.89
C ALA A 137 -8.91 7.25 9.84
N SER A 138 -10.06 6.94 9.25
CA SER A 138 -11.19 6.32 9.93
C SER A 138 -11.68 5.12 9.14
N TYR A 139 -12.46 4.26 9.80
CA TYR A 139 -13.10 3.13 9.12
C TYR A 139 -14.57 3.03 9.49
N ALA A 140 -15.35 2.55 8.52
CA ALA A 140 -16.74 2.18 8.71
C ALA A 140 -16.92 0.68 8.40
N VAL A 141 -17.56 -0.05 9.28
CA VAL A 141 -17.80 -1.49 9.10
C VAL A 141 -18.97 -1.69 8.14
N VAL A 142 -18.71 -2.36 7.02
CA VAL A 142 -19.71 -2.77 6.03
C VAL A 142 -20.32 -4.11 6.43
N ASN A 143 -19.48 -5.10 6.70
CA ASN A 143 -19.83 -6.43 7.18
C ASN A 143 -18.65 -7.06 7.94
N ASP A 144 -18.77 -8.32 8.31
CA ASP A 144 -17.77 -9.01 9.14
C ASP A 144 -16.40 -9.23 8.43
N ASN A 145 -16.35 -9.06 7.12
CA ASN A 145 -15.16 -9.27 6.30
C ASN A 145 -14.78 -8.03 5.45
N LEU A 146 -15.44 -6.90 5.65
CA LEU A 146 -15.22 -5.70 4.85
C LEU A 146 -15.41 -4.43 5.69
N ILE A 147 -14.42 -3.57 5.64
CA ILE A 147 -14.50 -2.20 6.14
C ILE A 147 -14.26 -1.22 4.98
N ASN A 148 -14.88 -0.07 5.04
CA ASN A 148 -14.53 1.07 4.22
C ASN A 148 -13.58 1.96 4.99
N VAL A 149 -12.43 2.24 4.42
CA VAL A 149 -11.43 3.15 4.98
C VAL A 149 -11.51 4.47 4.24
N SER A 150 -11.61 5.56 4.98
CA SER A 150 -11.69 6.94 4.42
C SER A 150 -10.49 7.78 4.86
N LEU A 151 -9.76 8.57 3.97
CA LEU A 151 -8.48 9.33 4.14
C LEU A 151 -8.69 10.78 4.60
N ASN A 152 -7.98 11.30 5.64
CA ASN A 152 -7.81 12.74 5.83
C ASN A 152 -6.77 13.30 4.83
N ILE A 153 -7.21 13.56 3.63
CA ILE A 153 -6.32 13.96 2.54
C ILE A 153 -5.39 15.09 2.94
N SER A 154 -5.87 16.08 3.69
CA SER A 154 -5.06 17.20 4.18
C SER A 154 -3.93 16.73 5.11
N LYS A 155 -4.20 15.76 6.00
CA LYS A 155 -3.17 15.20 6.88
C LYS A 155 -2.15 14.37 6.12
N VAL A 156 -2.61 13.52 5.21
CA VAL A 156 -1.75 12.66 4.38
C VAL A 156 -0.81 13.48 3.49
N THR A 157 -1.26 14.64 3.01
CA THR A 157 -0.49 15.52 2.13
C THR A 157 0.22 16.67 2.85
N GLU A 158 0.14 16.74 4.18
CA GLU A 158 0.70 17.85 4.98
C GLU A 158 2.22 18.04 4.78
N GLY A 159 2.96 16.92 4.65
CA GLY A 159 4.42 16.94 4.46
C GLY A 159 4.89 17.08 3.01
N ILE A 160 3.99 17.28 2.03
CA ILE A 160 4.37 17.45 0.63
C ILE A 160 4.62 18.93 0.36
N GLU A 161 5.89 19.27 0.13
CA GLU A 161 6.32 20.65 -0.08
C GLU A 161 6.00 21.17 -1.49
N ASP A 162 6.07 20.30 -2.51
CA ASP A 162 5.78 20.67 -3.90
C ASP A 162 4.28 20.80 -4.12
N PRO A 163 3.78 22.03 -4.48
CA PRO A 163 2.34 22.25 -4.66
C PRO A 163 1.74 21.45 -5.82
N GLN A 164 2.51 21.15 -6.87
CA GLN A 164 2.02 20.40 -8.02
C GLN A 164 1.92 18.91 -7.67
N GLU A 165 2.94 18.35 -7.01
CA GLU A 165 2.92 16.98 -6.48
C GLU A 165 1.75 16.81 -5.49
N LYS A 166 1.59 17.76 -4.56
CA LYS A 166 0.49 17.78 -3.60
C LYS A 166 -0.88 17.78 -4.28
N ALA A 167 -1.10 18.69 -5.22
CA ALA A 167 -2.38 18.81 -5.94
C ALA A 167 -2.70 17.54 -6.75
N MET A 168 -1.68 16.90 -7.35
CA MET A 168 -1.83 15.65 -8.09
C MET A 168 -2.26 14.52 -7.16
N ILE A 169 -1.59 14.36 -6.01
CA ILE A 169 -1.90 13.33 -5.03
C ILE A 169 -3.30 13.55 -4.43
N GLU A 170 -3.61 14.77 -4.01
CA GLU A 170 -4.95 15.12 -3.52
C GLU A 170 -6.05 14.84 -4.56
N GLY A 171 -5.80 15.20 -5.83
CA GLY A 171 -6.72 14.95 -6.92
C GLY A 171 -6.98 13.46 -7.15
N MET A 172 -5.95 12.63 -7.01
CA MET A 172 -6.07 11.18 -7.11
C MET A 172 -6.82 10.60 -5.91
N LEU A 173 -6.45 10.98 -4.69
CA LEU A 173 -7.07 10.46 -3.47
C LEU A 173 -8.55 10.83 -3.36
N LYS A 174 -8.94 12.02 -3.80
CA LYS A 174 -10.36 12.48 -3.83
C LYS A 174 -11.25 11.63 -4.72
N GLN A 175 -10.69 10.87 -5.66
CA GLN A 175 -11.47 9.96 -6.51
C GLN A 175 -11.84 8.64 -5.79
N TYR A 176 -11.15 8.34 -4.68
CA TYR A 176 -11.34 7.14 -3.89
C TYR A 176 -11.68 7.49 -2.44
N PRO A 177 -12.84 8.11 -2.18
CA PRO A 177 -13.20 8.59 -0.84
C PRO A 177 -13.39 7.44 0.16
N ASN A 178 -13.67 6.25 -0.33
CA ASN A 178 -13.80 5.03 0.47
C ASN A 178 -12.98 3.92 -0.16
N ILE A 179 -12.03 3.41 0.56
CA ILE A 179 -11.18 2.27 0.17
C ILE A 179 -11.80 1.01 0.76
N PRO A 180 -12.29 0.07 -0.05
CA PRO A 180 -12.78 -1.21 0.44
C PRO A 180 -11.59 -2.05 0.92
N VAL A 181 -11.52 -2.32 2.21
CA VAL A 181 -10.50 -3.18 2.80
C VAL A 181 -11.17 -4.45 3.27
N HIS A 182 -10.83 -5.55 2.61
CA HIS A 182 -11.30 -6.88 2.96
C HIS A 182 -10.53 -7.42 4.16
N ILE A 183 -11.17 -8.27 4.93
CA ILE A 183 -10.58 -8.92 6.11
C ILE A 183 -10.76 -10.42 5.95
N SER A 184 -9.65 -11.14 5.88
CA SER A 184 -9.65 -12.58 6.04
C SER A 184 -8.86 -12.98 7.28
N TRP A 185 -9.16 -14.14 7.82
CA TRP A 185 -8.56 -14.62 9.05
C TRP A 185 -7.80 -15.92 8.79
N ASP A 186 -6.69 -16.09 9.47
CA ASP A 186 -6.04 -17.39 9.56
C ASP A 186 -6.97 -18.45 10.19
N ALA A 187 -6.62 -19.72 10.07
CA ALA A 187 -7.44 -20.82 10.57
C ALA A 187 -7.70 -20.75 12.09
N THR A 188 -6.82 -20.10 12.84
CA THR A 188 -6.92 -19.91 14.29
C THR A 188 -7.63 -18.62 14.68
N LYS A 189 -7.97 -17.78 13.72
CA LYS A 189 -8.57 -16.43 13.91
C LYS A 189 -7.73 -15.51 14.80
N THR A 190 -6.42 -15.64 14.73
CA THR A 190 -5.47 -14.84 15.51
C THR A 190 -4.73 -13.82 14.68
N LYS A 191 -4.71 -13.99 13.35
CA LYS A 191 -4.02 -13.12 12.41
C LYS A 191 -4.99 -12.63 11.33
N PRO A 192 -5.49 -11.40 11.43
CA PRO A 192 -6.27 -10.79 10.35
C PRO A 192 -5.34 -10.36 9.22
N PHE A 193 -5.72 -10.68 8.00
CA PHE A 193 -5.15 -10.15 6.78
C PHE A 193 -6.08 -9.08 6.23
N PHE A 194 -5.65 -7.84 6.26
CA PHE A 194 -6.34 -6.68 5.71
C PHE A 194 -5.82 -6.43 4.30
N TYR A 195 -6.67 -6.51 3.29
CA TYR A 195 -6.22 -6.41 1.90
C TYR A 195 -7.21 -5.65 1.01
N VAL A 196 -6.67 -5.10 -0.07
CA VAL A 196 -7.43 -4.63 -1.21
C VAL A 196 -7.35 -5.66 -2.32
N ASP A 197 -8.41 -5.77 -3.10
CA ASP A 197 -8.52 -6.74 -4.19
C ASP A 197 -8.19 -6.13 -5.56
N LYS A 198 -8.20 -6.99 -6.59
CA LYS A 198 -7.98 -6.61 -7.97
C LYS A 198 -8.97 -5.54 -8.44
N GLU A 199 -10.23 -5.67 -8.08
CA GLU A 199 -11.32 -4.80 -8.51
C GLU A 199 -11.09 -3.35 -8.08
N PHE A 200 -10.49 -3.17 -6.91
CA PHE A 200 -10.09 -1.85 -6.42
C PHE A 200 -8.76 -1.36 -7.01
N VAL A 201 -7.76 -2.24 -7.09
CA VAL A 201 -6.40 -1.85 -7.52
C VAL A 201 -6.32 -1.56 -9.02
N GLN A 202 -7.02 -2.31 -9.85
CA GLN A 202 -6.94 -2.21 -11.31
C GLN A 202 -7.26 -0.81 -11.85
N PRO A 203 -8.36 -0.13 -11.49
CA PRO A 203 -8.64 1.22 -11.97
C PRO A 203 -7.59 2.25 -11.52
N ILE A 204 -7.02 2.09 -10.34
CA ILE A 204 -5.94 2.97 -9.83
C ILE A 204 -4.69 2.82 -10.69
N ILE A 205 -4.27 1.58 -10.98
CA ILE A 205 -3.13 1.31 -11.86
C ILE A 205 -3.37 1.91 -13.25
N MET A 206 -4.55 1.70 -13.84
CA MET A 206 -4.89 2.24 -15.14
C MET A 206 -4.85 3.78 -15.18
N GLN A 207 -5.29 4.43 -14.11
CA GLN A 207 -5.21 5.88 -13.99
C GLN A 207 -3.76 6.36 -13.86
N LEU A 208 -2.94 5.70 -13.03
CA LEU A 208 -1.52 6.02 -12.87
C LEU A 208 -0.77 5.90 -14.21
N LEU A 209 -1.05 4.86 -14.99
CA LEU A 209 -0.49 4.70 -16.34
C LEU A 209 -0.80 5.90 -17.24
N GLY A 210 -2.02 6.43 -17.18
CA GLY A 210 -2.41 7.62 -17.93
C GLY A 210 -1.70 8.91 -17.50
N THR A 211 -1.03 8.91 -16.34
CA THR A 211 -0.21 10.05 -15.86
C THR A 211 1.26 9.93 -16.24
N LEU A 212 1.78 8.72 -16.46
CA LEU A 212 3.20 8.50 -16.77
C LEU A 212 3.64 9.27 -18.05
N ASP A 213 2.79 9.30 -19.06
CA ASP A 213 3.09 10.02 -20.31
C ASP A 213 3.13 11.55 -20.15
N LYS A 214 2.64 12.07 -19.02
CA LYS A 214 2.60 13.52 -18.72
C LYS A 214 3.78 13.97 -17.88
N ILE A 215 4.63 13.05 -17.43
CA ILE A 215 5.80 13.38 -16.61
C ILE A 215 6.87 14.03 -17.52
N PRO A 216 7.28 15.27 -17.22
CA PRO A 216 8.32 15.93 -18.00
C PRO A 216 9.66 15.21 -17.79
N THR A 217 10.30 14.85 -18.90
CA THR A 217 11.64 14.19 -18.89
C THR A 217 12.76 15.15 -19.25
N ALA A 218 12.44 16.42 -19.56
CA ALA A 218 13.41 17.39 -20.06
C ALA A 218 14.54 17.70 -19.05
N ASP A 219 14.20 17.73 -17.76
CA ASP A 219 15.13 18.04 -16.66
C ASP A 219 15.78 16.81 -16.02
N MET A 220 15.51 15.63 -16.57
CA MET A 220 16.11 14.37 -16.10
C MET A 220 17.50 14.20 -16.69
N ASP A 221 18.46 13.71 -15.91
CA ASP A 221 19.72 13.24 -16.43
C ASP A 221 19.57 11.89 -17.19
N GLU A 222 20.63 11.40 -17.83
CA GLU A 222 20.54 10.19 -18.66
C GLU A 222 20.29 8.91 -17.84
N GLU A 223 20.73 8.85 -16.60
CA GLU A 223 20.47 7.72 -15.70
C GLU A 223 19.00 7.73 -15.27
N GLU A 224 18.51 8.89 -14.89
CA GLU A 224 17.11 9.10 -14.53
C GLU A 224 16.16 8.80 -15.68
N LYS A 225 16.47 9.23 -16.90
CA LYS A 225 15.70 8.89 -18.10
C LYS A 225 15.65 7.39 -18.34
N THR A 226 16.81 6.72 -18.24
CA THR A 226 16.89 5.28 -18.41
C THR A 226 16.04 4.53 -17.37
N GLN A 227 16.10 4.94 -16.10
CA GLN A 227 15.28 4.36 -15.06
C GLN A 227 13.79 4.62 -15.30
N PHE A 228 13.43 5.83 -15.72
CA PHE A 228 12.05 6.19 -16.04
C PHE A 228 11.48 5.36 -17.20
N GLU A 229 12.24 5.20 -18.30
CA GLU A 229 11.83 4.39 -19.45
C GLU A 229 11.70 2.90 -19.08
N ASN A 230 12.56 2.37 -18.22
CA ASN A 230 12.43 1.01 -17.71
C ASN A 230 11.13 0.84 -16.88
N ILE A 231 10.84 1.78 -15.97
CA ILE A 231 9.58 1.78 -15.20
C ILE A 231 8.38 1.89 -16.13
N LYS A 232 8.42 2.77 -17.11
CA LYS A 232 7.36 2.94 -18.09
C LYS A 232 7.16 1.68 -18.93
N GLY A 233 8.26 1.03 -19.33
CA GLY A 233 8.23 -0.25 -20.05
C GLY A 233 7.56 -1.37 -19.27
N ILE A 234 7.75 -1.44 -17.95
CA ILE A 234 7.03 -2.37 -17.05
C ILE A 234 5.56 -1.95 -16.93
N ALA A 235 5.32 -0.68 -16.67
CA ALA A 235 4.01 -0.13 -16.41
C ALA A 235 3.03 -0.34 -17.58
N THR A 236 3.50 -0.17 -18.82
CA THR A 236 2.69 -0.36 -20.04
C THR A 236 2.23 -1.81 -20.26
N GLN A 237 2.85 -2.79 -19.59
CA GLN A 237 2.46 -4.20 -19.67
C GLN A 237 1.39 -4.57 -18.61
N LEU A 238 1.24 -3.76 -17.56
CA LEU A 238 0.28 -4.03 -16.46
C LEU A 238 -1.16 -4.25 -16.91
N PRO A 239 -1.73 -3.53 -17.91
CA PRO A 239 -3.08 -3.82 -18.38
C PRO A 239 -3.27 -5.24 -18.89
N GLY A 240 -2.31 -5.75 -19.66
CA GLY A 240 -2.34 -7.14 -20.18
C GLY A 240 -2.24 -8.15 -19.04
N ILE A 241 -1.35 -7.91 -18.09
CA ILE A 241 -1.16 -8.75 -16.90
C ILE A 241 -2.42 -8.75 -16.03
N LEU A 242 -3.01 -7.59 -15.76
CA LEU A 242 -4.23 -7.47 -14.97
C LEU A 242 -5.43 -8.18 -15.64
N ASN A 243 -5.50 -8.14 -16.97
CA ASN A 243 -6.53 -8.90 -17.70
C ASN A 243 -6.32 -10.42 -17.58
N ALA A 244 -5.09 -10.89 -17.48
CA ALA A 244 -4.74 -12.29 -17.26
C ALA A 244 -4.82 -12.73 -15.79
N THR A 245 -4.95 -11.79 -14.85
CA THR A 245 -5.05 -12.02 -13.41
C THR A 245 -6.50 -12.39 -13.05
N THR A 246 -6.69 -13.50 -12.39
CA THR A 246 -7.99 -13.93 -11.85
C THR A 246 -8.17 -13.50 -10.40
N LYS A 247 -7.08 -13.39 -9.63
CA LYS A 247 -7.08 -12.97 -8.24
C LYS A 247 -5.85 -12.11 -7.96
N LEU A 248 -6.05 -10.99 -7.29
CA LEU A 248 -4.99 -10.18 -6.68
C LEU A 248 -5.51 -9.68 -5.35
N GLU A 249 -4.81 -10.01 -4.29
CA GLU A 249 -5.03 -9.49 -2.93
C GLU A 249 -3.70 -8.95 -2.43
N ALA A 250 -3.65 -7.67 -2.13
CA ALA A 250 -2.45 -7.02 -1.61
C ALA A 250 -2.77 -6.35 -0.27
N GLY A 251 -1.98 -6.64 0.75
CA GLY A 251 -2.32 -6.14 2.08
C GLY A 251 -1.33 -6.50 3.18
N ILE A 252 -1.81 -6.35 4.42
CA ILE A 252 -1.01 -6.52 5.63
C ILE A 252 -1.69 -7.54 6.54
N GLU A 253 -0.96 -8.59 6.92
CA GLU A 253 -1.33 -9.47 8.01
C GLU A 253 -0.73 -8.94 9.31
N LEU A 254 -1.55 -8.84 10.34
CA LEU A 254 -1.17 -8.29 11.64
C LEU A 254 -1.31 -9.33 12.74
N THR A 255 -0.67 -9.12 13.88
CA THR A 255 -0.68 -10.01 15.05
C THR A 255 -1.05 -9.24 16.32
N LYS A 256 -1.62 -9.93 17.30
CA LYS A 256 -1.84 -9.38 18.64
C LYS A 256 -0.64 -9.48 19.54
#